data_3f73f1f9c027644099ea8397093e159e
#
_entry.id   3f73f1f9c027644099ea8397093e159e
#
_cell.length_a   1.000
_cell.length_b   1.000
_cell.length_c   1.000
_cell.angle_alpha   90.00
_cell.angle_beta   90.00
_cell.angle_gamma   90.00
#
_symmetry.space_group_name_H-M   'P 1'
#
loop_
_entity.id
_entity.type
_entity.pdbx_description
1 polymer ?
#
loop_
_entity_poly.entity_id
_entity_poly.type
_entity_poly.pdbx_seq_one_letter_code
_entity_poly.pdbx_strand_id
1 'polypeptide(L)'
;IILQQIIGISNTKNMELSENQKVKINRHVEAFLNKPGALLPLMHAIQDDLGFVPEDSYPIISKAYNLSVAEIHGFVTFYHHFRTHPSGKNILQVCRAESCQAMGSENIESYCKEKLGIDYHQTTEDDAITLEPVYCLGNCACSPAIMINDKVVGRVTTDKIDSIIETHK
;
A
#
# COMPACT_ATOMS: atom_id res chain seq x y z
N ILE A 1 -26.75 -17.08 -3.82
CA ILE A 1 -25.98 -16.49 -4.95
C ILE A 1 -26.08 -14.97 -4.93
N ILE A 2 -27.18 -14.33 -4.48
CA ILE A 2 -27.37 -12.87 -4.49
C ILE A 2 -26.65 -12.16 -3.31
N LEU A 3 -26.39 -12.84 -2.19
CA LEU A 3 -25.71 -12.24 -1.01
C LEU A 3 -24.18 -12.13 -1.15
N GLN A 4 -23.56 -12.83 -2.09
CA GLN A 4 -22.10 -12.81 -2.30
C GLN A 4 -21.61 -11.64 -3.18
N GLN A 5 -22.51 -10.94 -3.86
CA GLN A 5 -22.19 -9.80 -4.72
C GLN A 5 -22.27 -8.43 -3.99
N ILE A 6 -22.81 -8.38 -2.78
CA ILE A 6 -22.99 -7.12 -2.02
C ILE A 6 -21.82 -6.83 -1.07
N ILE A 7 -21.06 -7.84 -0.71
CA ILE A 7 -19.85 -7.68 0.11
C ILE A 7 -18.69 -8.04 -0.80
N GLY A 8 -18.00 -7.06 -1.32
CA GLY A 8 -16.75 -7.23 -2.10
C GLY A 8 -15.65 -7.88 -1.26
N ILE A 9 -15.92 -9.09 -0.77
CA ILE A 9 -14.91 -9.96 -0.18
C ILE A 9 -14.15 -10.54 -1.36
N SER A 10 -13.13 -9.81 -1.83
CA SER A 10 -12.07 -10.42 -2.60
C SER A 10 -11.61 -11.66 -1.83
N ASN A 11 -11.50 -12.74 -2.55
CA ASN A 11 -11.07 -14.06 -2.09
C ASN A 11 -9.70 -13.93 -1.38
N THR A 12 -9.71 -13.58 -0.08
CA THR A 12 -8.53 -13.63 0.76
C THR A 12 -8.16 -15.10 0.89
N LYS A 13 -7.36 -15.60 -0.06
CA LYS A 13 -6.54 -16.78 0.21
C LYS A 13 -5.82 -16.46 1.51
N ASN A 14 -6.12 -17.21 2.59
CA ASN A 14 -5.26 -17.28 3.76
C ASN A 14 -3.87 -17.65 3.25
N MET A 15 -3.02 -16.67 3.15
CA MET A 15 -1.65 -16.84 2.66
C MET A 15 -0.82 -17.14 3.90
N GLU A 16 -0.84 -18.41 4.33
CA GLU A 16 0.00 -18.86 5.44
C GLU A 16 1.45 -18.39 5.21
N LEU A 17 2.05 -17.82 6.26
CA LEU A 17 3.44 -17.39 6.22
C LEU A 17 4.35 -18.55 5.84
N SER A 18 5.16 -18.38 4.81
CA SER A 18 6.24 -19.30 4.51
C SER A 18 7.26 -19.32 5.67
N GLU A 19 7.99 -20.41 5.83
CA GLU A 19 9.01 -20.52 6.87
C GLU A 19 10.07 -19.40 6.75
N ASN A 20 10.43 -19.01 5.53
CA ASN A 20 11.35 -17.90 5.31
C ASN A 20 10.78 -16.56 5.81
N GLN A 21 9.49 -16.29 5.55
CA GLN A 21 8.83 -15.07 6.06
C GLN A 21 8.76 -15.07 7.59
N LYS A 22 8.45 -16.20 8.22
CA LYS A 22 8.47 -16.34 9.69
C LYS A 22 9.84 -16.04 10.27
N VAL A 23 10.92 -16.56 9.68
CA VAL A 23 12.29 -16.30 10.12
C VAL A 23 12.62 -14.79 10.02
N LYS A 24 12.25 -14.14 8.91
CA LYS A 24 12.46 -12.71 8.71
C LYS A 24 11.70 -11.87 9.74
N ILE A 25 10.41 -12.17 9.96
CA ILE A 25 9.58 -11.48 10.95
C ILE A 25 10.14 -11.62 12.35
N ASN A 26 10.51 -12.84 12.78
CA ASN A 26 11.09 -13.06 14.10
C ASN A 26 12.40 -12.28 14.28
N ARG A 27 13.27 -12.25 13.27
CA ARG A 27 14.49 -11.45 13.29
C ARG A 27 14.22 -9.96 13.52
N HIS A 28 13.22 -9.40 12.85
CA HIS A 28 12.82 -8.00 13.04
C HIS A 28 12.21 -7.79 14.43
N VAL A 29 11.35 -8.69 14.90
CA VAL A 29 10.77 -8.63 16.24
C VAL A 29 11.88 -8.59 17.30
N GLU A 30 12.85 -9.48 17.25
CA GLU A 30 14.00 -9.50 18.17
C GLU A 30 14.83 -8.21 18.13
N ALA A 31 15.07 -7.68 16.95
CA ALA A 31 15.88 -6.46 16.76
C ALA A 31 15.23 -5.19 17.35
N PHE A 32 13.90 -5.19 17.48
CA PHE A 32 13.14 -4.03 17.98
C PHE A 32 12.54 -4.23 19.38
N LEU A 33 12.52 -5.45 19.93
CA LEU A 33 11.79 -5.81 21.16
C LEU A 33 12.06 -4.89 22.36
N ASN A 34 13.31 -4.44 22.52
CA ASN A 34 13.74 -3.64 23.67
C ASN A 34 13.82 -2.13 23.37
N LYS A 35 13.28 -1.68 22.24
CA LYS A 35 13.30 -0.25 21.87
C LYS A 35 11.98 0.42 22.29
N PRO A 36 12.02 1.61 22.91
CA PRO A 36 10.80 2.35 23.22
C PRO A 36 10.08 2.74 21.92
N GLY A 37 8.74 2.60 21.90
CA GLY A 37 7.92 2.93 20.72
C GLY A 37 8.18 2.04 19.50
N ALA A 38 8.66 0.82 19.72
CA ALA A 38 9.21 -0.07 18.69
C ALA A 38 8.21 -0.55 17.63
N LEU A 39 6.89 -0.47 17.88
CA LEU A 39 5.90 -1.07 16.98
C LEU A 39 5.92 -0.43 15.58
N LEU A 40 5.98 0.89 15.50
CA LEU A 40 6.02 1.61 14.23
C LEU A 40 7.27 1.27 13.39
N PRO A 41 8.50 1.40 13.92
CA PRO A 41 9.69 1.02 13.18
C PRO A 41 9.76 -0.49 12.86
N LEU A 42 9.18 -1.36 13.69
CA LEU A 42 9.06 -2.77 13.38
C LEU A 42 8.20 -3.01 12.13
N MET A 43 7.01 -2.36 12.06
CA MET A 43 6.13 -2.51 10.89
C MET A 43 6.79 -2.00 9.60
N HIS A 44 7.54 -0.89 9.67
CA HIS A 44 8.34 -0.42 8.54
C HIS A 44 9.38 -1.47 8.13
N ALA A 45 10.15 -2.00 9.07
CA ALA A 45 11.19 -3.00 8.76
C ALA A 45 10.61 -4.29 8.15
N ILE A 46 9.44 -4.73 8.61
CA ILE A 46 8.73 -5.88 8.03
C ILE A 46 8.28 -5.54 6.60
N GLN A 47 7.65 -4.38 6.39
CA GLN A 47 7.18 -3.97 5.07
C GLN A 47 8.34 -3.75 4.09
N ASP A 48 9.44 -3.18 4.51
CA ASP A 48 10.64 -2.97 3.68
C ASP A 48 11.27 -4.30 3.23
N ASP A 49 11.25 -5.32 4.10
CA ASP A 49 11.84 -6.63 3.79
C ASP A 49 10.89 -7.57 3.01
N LEU A 50 9.59 -7.49 3.25
CA LEU A 50 8.58 -8.38 2.66
C LEU A 50 7.71 -7.72 1.58
N GLY A 51 7.73 -6.39 1.48
CA GLY A 51 6.85 -5.61 0.61
C GLY A 51 5.49 -5.28 1.23
N PHE A 52 5.10 -5.94 2.32
CA PHE A 52 3.84 -5.77 3.03
C PHE A 52 3.95 -6.30 4.47
N VAL A 53 2.95 -6.01 5.31
CA VAL A 53 2.83 -6.54 6.68
C VAL A 53 1.77 -7.65 6.67
N PRO A 54 2.16 -8.93 6.62
CA PRO A 54 1.21 -10.05 6.58
C PRO A 54 0.34 -10.11 7.83
N GLU A 55 -0.97 -10.27 7.70
CA GLU A 55 -1.88 -10.42 8.84
C GLU A 55 -1.52 -11.63 9.72
N ASP A 56 -1.02 -12.71 9.12
CA ASP A 56 -0.53 -13.89 9.83
C ASP A 56 0.72 -13.63 10.69
N SER A 57 1.36 -12.46 10.55
CA SER A 57 2.43 -12.01 11.45
C SER A 57 1.91 -11.46 12.78
N TYR A 58 0.63 -11.05 12.84
CA TYR A 58 0.06 -10.38 14.03
C TYR A 58 0.12 -11.23 15.30
N PRO A 59 -0.15 -12.55 15.29
CA PRO A 59 0.01 -13.39 16.48
C PRO A 59 1.46 -13.44 17.00
N ILE A 60 2.45 -13.41 16.11
CA ILE A 60 3.87 -13.41 16.47
C ILE A 60 4.21 -12.10 17.19
N ILE A 61 3.81 -10.97 16.60
CA ILE A 61 4.04 -9.63 17.15
C ILE A 61 3.27 -9.42 18.44
N SER A 62 2.00 -9.84 18.50
CA SER A 62 1.13 -9.84 19.68
C SER A 62 1.81 -10.49 20.87
N LYS A 63 2.32 -11.70 20.68
CA LYS A 63 3.02 -12.45 21.73
C LYS A 63 4.30 -11.74 22.21
N ALA A 64 5.08 -11.18 21.29
CA ALA A 64 6.35 -10.55 21.60
C ALA A 64 6.19 -9.23 22.37
N TYR A 65 5.17 -8.43 22.00
CA TYR A 65 4.94 -7.09 22.56
C TYR A 65 3.86 -7.06 23.66
N ASN A 66 3.28 -8.21 24.01
CA ASN A 66 2.16 -8.33 24.96
C ASN A 66 0.99 -7.39 24.58
N LEU A 67 0.65 -7.34 23.30
CA LEU A 67 -0.50 -6.63 22.74
C LEU A 67 -1.50 -7.66 22.22
N SER A 68 -2.76 -7.29 22.14
CA SER A 68 -3.76 -8.13 21.47
C SER A 68 -3.59 -8.08 19.93
N VAL A 69 -4.04 -9.11 19.24
CA VAL A 69 -4.09 -9.13 17.76
C VAL A 69 -4.93 -7.95 17.23
N ALA A 70 -6.00 -7.59 17.93
CA ALA A 70 -6.86 -6.46 17.55
C ALA A 70 -6.12 -5.10 17.65
N GLU A 71 -5.25 -4.91 18.64
CA GLU A 71 -4.42 -3.69 18.73
C GLU A 71 -3.41 -3.63 17.60
N ILE A 72 -2.78 -4.76 17.24
CA ILE A 72 -1.86 -4.83 16.09
C ILE A 72 -2.60 -4.52 14.79
N HIS A 73 -3.75 -5.14 14.56
CA HIS A 73 -4.59 -4.87 13.40
C HIS A 73 -5.01 -3.40 13.33
N GLY A 74 -5.51 -2.84 14.45
CA GLY A 74 -5.88 -1.43 14.53
C GLY A 74 -4.70 -0.49 14.26
N PHE A 75 -3.50 -0.85 14.71
CA PHE A 75 -2.28 -0.10 14.44
C PHE A 75 -1.93 -0.11 12.94
N VAL A 76 -1.90 -1.28 12.32
CA VAL A 76 -1.56 -1.41 10.88
C VAL A 76 -2.58 -0.70 10.00
N THR A 77 -3.87 -0.83 10.29
CA THR A 77 -4.94 -0.20 9.49
C THR A 77 -5.06 1.31 9.71
N PHE A 78 -4.58 1.84 10.83
CA PHE A 78 -4.54 3.27 11.08
C PHE A 78 -3.56 4.01 10.15
N TYR A 79 -2.42 3.42 9.86
CA TYR A 79 -1.42 4.01 8.99
C TYR A 79 -1.59 3.54 7.54
N HIS A 80 -2.11 4.38 6.66
CA HIS A 80 -2.34 4.09 5.25
C HIS A 80 -1.07 3.71 4.46
N HIS A 81 0.10 3.91 5.06
CA HIS A 81 1.37 3.49 4.47
C HIS A 81 1.54 1.96 4.49
N PHE A 82 0.96 1.28 5.48
CA PHE A 82 1.10 -0.17 5.59
C PHE A 82 0.13 -0.90 4.68
N ARG A 83 0.65 -1.90 3.99
CA ARG A 83 -0.09 -2.81 3.12
C ARG A 83 -0.20 -4.16 3.79
N THR A 84 -1.36 -4.78 3.74
CA THR A 84 -1.58 -6.15 4.27
C THR A 84 -1.43 -7.22 3.20
N HIS A 85 -1.32 -6.80 1.94
CA HIS A 85 -1.18 -7.68 0.78
C HIS A 85 0.04 -7.27 -0.06
N PRO A 86 0.64 -8.21 -0.81
CA PRO A 86 1.71 -7.89 -1.74
C PRO A 86 1.25 -6.84 -2.76
N SER A 87 2.11 -5.86 -3.02
CA SER A 87 1.91 -4.93 -4.14
C SER A 87 2.52 -5.51 -5.41
N GLY A 88 2.13 -4.95 -6.55
CA GLY A 88 2.83 -5.15 -7.80
C GLY A 88 4.26 -4.61 -7.74
N LYS A 89 5.00 -4.81 -8.83
CA LYS A 89 6.40 -4.36 -8.96
C LYS A 89 6.55 -2.85 -8.80
N ASN A 90 5.52 -2.09 -9.21
CA ASN A 90 5.49 -0.64 -9.11
C ASN A 90 4.23 -0.18 -8.38
N ILE A 91 4.34 0.88 -7.59
CA ILE A 91 3.22 1.49 -6.87
C ILE A 91 2.98 2.87 -7.45
N LEU A 92 1.84 3.05 -8.11
CA LEU A 92 1.38 4.33 -8.62
C LEU A 92 0.43 4.98 -7.62
N GLN A 93 0.83 6.11 -7.07
CA GLN A 93 0.02 6.85 -6.10
C GLN A 93 -0.51 8.15 -6.71
N VAL A 94 -1.83 8.36 -6.64
CA VAL A 94 -2.49 9.58 -7.13
C VAL A 94 -2.81 10.49 -5.96
N CYS A 95 -2.34 11.72 -6.01
CA CYS A 95 -2.59 12.70 -4.95
C CYS A 95 -4.03 13.22 -5.00
N ARG A 96 -4.76 13.04 -3.89
CA ARG A 96 -6.16 13.43 -3.70
C ARG A 96 -6.31 14.60 -2.72
N ALA A 97 -5.24 15.33 -2.42
CA ALA A 97 -5.30 16.49 -1.54
C ALA A 97 -5.87 17.72 -2.25
N GLU A 98 -6.33 18.70 -1.49
CA GLU A 98 -7.06 19.90 -1.91
C GLU A 98 -6.50 20.57 -3.17
N SER A 99 -5.21 20.91 -3.18
CA SER A 99 -4.58 21.56 -4.32
C SER A 99 -4.60 20.70 -5.59
N CYS A 100 -4.41 19.39 -5.44
CA CYS A 100 -4.48 18.47 -6.58
C CYS A 100 -5.91 18.31 -7.09
N GLN A 101 -6.91 18.23 -6.20
CA GLN A 101 -8.32 18.21 -6.58
C GLN A 101 -8.71 19.49 -7.32
N ALA A 102 -8.36 20.67 -6.80
CA ALA A 102 -8.63 21.94 -7.45
C ALA A 102 -8.00 22.05 -8.86
N MET A 103 -6.91 21.31 -9.09
CA MET A 103 -6.21 21.25 -10.38
C MET A 103 -6.58 20.04 -11.24
N GLY A 104 -7.67 19.34 -10.91
CA GLY A 104 -8.26 18.28 -11.73
C GLY A 104 -7.67 16.89 -11.51
N SER A 105 -7.14 16.57 -10.31
CA SER A 105 -6.64 15.23 -10.01
C SER A 105 -7.70 14.14 -10.10
N GLU A 106 -8.98 14.47 -9.97
CA GLU A 106 -10.09 13.52 -10.18
C GLU A 106 -10.14 12.97 -11.62
N ASN A 107 -9.81 13.80 -12.60
CA ASN A 107 -9.70 13.36 -14.00
C ASN A 107 -8.49 12.41 -14.17
N ILE A 108 -7.37 12.70 -13.51
CA ILE A 108 -6.19 11.84 -13.51
C ILE A 108 -6.50 10.51 -12.83
N GLU A 109 -7.19 10.54 -11.69
CA GLU A 109 -7.66 9.33 -10.98
C GLU A 109 -8.52 8.45 -11.89
N SER A 110 -9.56 9.03 -12.48
CA SER A 110 -10.48 8.31 -13.37
C SER A 110 -9.75 7.72 -14.57
N TYR A 111 -8.83 8.47 -15.15
CA TYR A 111 -8.01 8.01 -16.27
C TYR A 111 -7.08 6.85 -15.87
N CYS A 112 -6.43 6.92 -14.72
CA CYS A 112 -5.58 5.83 -14.22
C CYS A 112 -6.39 4.55 -14.01
N LYS A 113 -7.58 4.64 -13.37
CA LYS A 113 -8.45 3.49 -13.14
C LYS A 113 -8.91 2.85 -14.45
N GLU A 114 -9.36 3.66 -15.41
CA GLU A 114 -9.78 3.16 -16.72
C GLU A 114 -8.61 2.51 -17.48
N LYS A 115 -7.46 3.18 -17.51
CA LYS A 115 -6.29 2.71 -18.26
C LYS A 115 -5.68 1.43 -17.72
N LEU A 116 -5.66 1.28 -16.40
CA LEU A 116 -5.12 0.11 -15.71
C LEU A 116 -6.17 -1.00 -15.53
N GLY A 117 -7.47 -0.70 -15.66
CA GLY A 117 -8.56 -1.63 -15.44
C GLY A 117 -8.72 -2.06 -13.97
N ILE A 118 -8.26 -1.24 -13.03
CA ILE A 118 -8.27 -1.53 -11.59
C ILE A 118 -8.76 -0.32 -10.79
N ASP A 119 -9.20 -0.56 -9.56
CA ASP A 119 -9.51 0.49 -8.60
C ASP A 119 -8.35 0.67 -7.59
N TYR A 120 -8.48 1.63 -6.68
CA TYR A 120 -7.55 1.79 -5.58
C TYR A 120 -7.40 0.51 -4.75
N HIS A 121 -6.20 0.30 -4.22
CA HIS A 121 -5.80 -0.89 -3.46
C HIS A 121 -5.82 -2.19 -4.29
N GLN A 122 -5.79 -2.06 -5.61
CA GLN A 122 -5.74 -3.20 -6.52
C GLN A 122 -4.46 -3.17 -7.36
N THR A 123 -4.06 -4.36 -7.80
CA THR A 123 -2.90 -4.60 -8.66
C THR A 123 -3.36 -5.11 -10.02
N THR A 124 -2.70 -4.69 -11.09
CA THR A 124 -2.94 -5.19 -12.45
C THR A 124 -2.71 -6.69 -12.53
N GLU A 125 -3.40 -7.38 -13.46
CA GLU A 125 -3.33 -8.84 -13.61
C GLU A 125 -1.92 -9.38 -13.89
N ASP A 126 -1.05 -8.54 -14.45
CA ASP A 126 0.36 -8.84 -14.74
C ASP A 126 1.31 -8.55 -13.56
N ASP A 127 0.77 -8.21 -12.39
CA ASP A 127 1.50 -7.79 -11.19
C ASP A 127 2.46 -6.61 -11.42
N ALA A 128 2.26 -5.82 -12.48
CA ALA A 128 3.15 -4.72 -12.82
C ALA A 128 2.92 -3.48 -11.95
N ILE A 129 1.66 -3.07 -11.78
CA ILE A 129 1.32 -1.80 -11.12
C ILE A 129 0.21 -2.00 -10.07
N THR A 130 0.43 -1.49 -8.86
CA THR A 130 -0.61 -1.28 -7.84
C THR A 130 -1.01 0.18 -7.81
N LEU A 131 -2.33 0.45 -7.82
CA LEU A 131 -2.86 1.81 -7.75
C LEU A 131 -3.26 2.16 -6.32
N GLU A 132 -2.72 3.27 -5.79
CA GLU A 132 -2.97 3.72 -4.42
C GLU A 132 -3.38 5.20 -4.38
N PRO A 133 -4.26 5.61 -3.45
CA PRO A 133 -4.50 7.01 -3.17
C PRO A 133 -3.43 7.56 -2.24
N VAL A 134 -3.09 8.85 -2.36
CA VAL A 134 -2.27 9.56 -1.39
C VAL A 134 -2.85 10.93 -1.09
N TYR A 135 -2.77 11.38 0.15
CA TYR A 135 -3.43 12.60 0.62
C TYR A 135 -2.48 13.77 0.86
N CYS A 136 -1.38 13.80 0.22
CA CYS A 136 -0.48 14.90 -0.11
C CYS A 136 0.94 14.38 -0.38
N LEU A 137 1.53 14.82 -1.49
CA LEU A 137 2.92 14.52 -1.86
C LEU A 137 3.87 15.70 -1.59
N GLY A 138 3.39 16.77 -0.96
CA GLY A 138 4.18 17.99 -0.74
C GLY A 138 4.49 18.81 -2.00
N ASN A 139 3.90 18.47 -3.15
CA ASN A 139 4.20 19.08 -4.46
C ASN A 139 3.09 20.00 -4.97
N CYS A 140 2.43 20.75 -4.08
CA CYS A 140 1.23 21.55 -4.38
C CYS A 140 1.46 22.63 -5.44
N ALA A 141 2.66 23.21 -5.52
CA ALA A 141 3.01 24.19 -6.55
C ALA A 141 3.05 23.61 -7.98
N CYS A 142 3.08 22.28 -8.09
CA CYS A 142 3.09 21.55 -9.36
C CYS A 142 1.92 20.57 -9.48
N SER A 143 0.75 20.93 -8.94
CA SER A 143 -0.46 20.12 -9.02
C SER A 143 -0.98 20.01 -10.47
N PRO A 144 -1.70 18.93 -10.83
CA PRO A 144 -1.88 17.71 -10.05
C PRO A 144 -0.60 16.87 -10.00
N ALA A 145 -0.43 16.06 -8.94
CA ALA A 145 0.78 15.27 -8.73
C ALA A 145 0.46 13.79 -8.49
N ILE A 146 1.38 12.94 -8.92
CA ILE A 146 1.41 11.51 -8.64
C ILE A 146 2.78 11.13 -8.09
N MET A 147 2.89 9.94 -7.53
CA MET A 147 4.19 9.32 -7.22
C MET A 147 4.21 7.91 -7.82
N ILE A 148 5.30 7.57 -8.50
CA ILE A 148 5.57 6.20 -8.95
C ILE A 148 6.79 5.70 -8.19
N ASN A 149 6.60 4.65 -7.39
CA ASN A 149 7.55 4.21 -6.39
C ASN A 149 7.91 5.42 -5.48
N ASP A 150 9.15 5.86 -5.44
CA ASP A 150 9.59 7.01 -4.62
C ASP A 150 9.77 8.30 -5.44
N LYS A 151 9.38 8.30 -6.72
CA LYS A 151 9.56 9.45 -7.61
C LYS A 151 8.28 10.25 -7.75
N VAL A 152 8.26 11.48 -7.22
CA VAL A 152 7.16 12.43 -7.38
C VAL A 152 7.20 13.09 -8.76
N VAL A 153 6.05 13.11 -9.44
CA VAL A 153 5.83 13.76 -10.74
C VAL A 153 4.72 14.77 -10.60
N GLY A 154 4.98 16.01 -10.98
CA GLY A 154 3.99 17.09 -10.94
C GLY A 154 3.52 17.52 -12.34
N ARG A 155 2.46 18.39 -12.37
CA ARG A 155 1.77 18.85 -13.58
C ARG A 155 1.43 17.66 -14.48
N VAL A 156 0.76 16.69 -13.87
CA VAL A 156 0.44 15.42 -14.52
C VAL A 156 -0.69 15.63 -15.55
N THR A 157 -0.48 15.07 -16.73
CA THR A 157 -1.45 14.96 -17.81
C THR A 157 -1.67 13.49 -18.17
N THR A 158 -2.70 13.19 -18.93
CA THR A 158 -2.96 11.82 -19.43
C THR A 158 -1.78 11.27 -20.24
N ASP A 159 -1.14 12.09 -21.08
CA ASP A 159 0.04 11.68 -21.86
C ASP A 159 1.22 11.28 -20.96
N LYS A 160 1.41 12.00 -19.84
CA LYS A 160 2.43 11.62 -18.86
C LYS A 160 2.09 10.31 -18.16
N ILE A 161 0.82 10.06 -17.84
CA ILE A 161 0.37 8.78 -17.28
C ILE A 161 0.66 7.65 -18.26
N ASP A 162 0.33 7.81 -19.55
CA ASP A 162 0.62 6.80 -20.57
C ASP A 162 2.10 6.47 -20.63
N SER A 163 2.96 7.47 -20.70
CA SER A 163 4.42 7.29 -20.72
C SER A 163 4.94 6.56 -19.46
N ILE A 164 4.36 6.87 -18.29
CA ILE A 164 4.73 6.22 -17.02
C ILE A 164 4.28 4.77 -17.02
N ILE A 165 3.05 4.47 -17.41
CA ILE A 165 2.52 3.11 -17.49
C ILE A 165 3.33 2.26 -18.46
N GLU A 166 3.65 2.79 -19.65
CA GLU A 166 4.46 2.08 -20.65
C GLU A 166 5.88 1.75 -20.16
N THR A 167 6.47 2.63 -19.35
CA THR A 167 7.82 2.44 -18.80
C THR A 167 7.86 1.40 -17.68
N HIS A 168 6.72 1.17 -16.99
CA HIS A 168 6.65 0.37 -15.77
C HIS A 168 5.82 -0.93 -15.94
N LYS A 169 5.42 -1.26 -17.16
CA LYS A 169 4.79 -2.55 -17.51
C LYS A 169 5.77 -3.68 -17.68
#